data_569ca511a729ab9bf386d59a94e02c4f
#
_entry.id   569ca511a729ab9bf386d59a94e02c4f
#
_cell.length_a   1.000
_cell.length_b   1.000
_cell.length_c   1.000
_cell.angle_alpha   90.00
_cell.angle_beta   90.00
_cell.angle_gamma   90.00
#
_symmetry.space_group_name_H-M   'P 1'
#
loop_
_entity.id
_entity.type
_entity.pdbx_description
1 polymer ?
#
loop_
_entity_poly.entity_id
_entity_poly.type
_entity_poly.pdbx_seq_one_letter_code
_entity_poly.pdbx_strand_id
1 'polypeptide(L)' 'MPKTVLLDEIHVTVLAPRGLKEKDYEAMSRTLRGRHFLGALRRSVRRVVREYPALRRAMVNVSR' A
#
# COMPACT_ATOMS: atom_id res chain seq x y z
N MET A 1 18.23 16.92 -10.47
CA MET A 1 18.53 16.63 -9.06
C MET A 1 17.24 16.31 -8.32
N PRO A 2 17.17 15.22 -7.62
CA PRO A 2 16.00 14.97 -6.78
C PRO A 2 15.94 16.02 -5.66
N LYS A 3 14.73 16.47 -5.40
CA LYS A 3 14.50 17.46 -4.32
C LYS A 3 14.05 16.78 -3.04
N THR A 4 14.04 15.46 -3.03
CA THR A 4 13.60 14.69 -1.88
C THR A 4 14.70 13.73 -1.46
N VAL A 5 14.66 13.35 -0.20
CA VAL A 5 15.53 12.31 0.33
C VAL A 5 14.65 11.21 0.89
N LEU A 6 15.12 9.99 0.81
CA LEU A 6 14.41 8.86 1.36
C LEU A 6 14.60 8.85 2.88
N LEU A 7 13.49 8.92 3.63
CA LEU A 7 13.53 8.84 5.08
C LEU A 7 13.30 7.42 5.57
N ASP A 8 12.35 6.73 4.99
CA ASP A 8 11.99 5.40 5.44
C ASP A 8 11.14 4.69 4.39
N GLU A 9 11.14 3.39 4.43
CA GLU A 9 10.27 2.56 3.60
C GLU A 9 9.55 1.59 4.51
N ILE A 10 8.24 1.47 4.31
CA ILE A 10 7.40 0.56 5.09
C ILE A 10 6.80 -0.45 4.12
N HIS A 11 6.93 -1.73 4.46
CA HIS A 11 6.45 -2.80 3.61
C HIS A 11 5.15 -3.37 4.16
N VAL A 12 4.22 -3.65 3.25
CA VAL A 12 2.96 -4.30 3.61
C VAL A 12 2.97 -5.70 3.01
N THR A 13 2.84 -6.70 3.86
CA THR A 13 2.81 -8.10 3.46
C THR A 13 1.42 -8.64 3.66
N VAL A 14 0.85 -9.25 2.62
CA VAL A 14 -0.46 -9.84 2.69
C VAL A 14 -0.32 -11.36 2.70
N LEU A 15 -0.84 -11.97 3.76
CA LEU A 15 -0.77 -13.42 3.95
C LEU A 15 -2.17 -13.99 3.87
N ALA A 16 -2.27 -15.19 3.32
CA ALA A 16 -3.53 -15.94 3.26
C ALA A 16 -3.40 -17.22 4.05
N PRO A 17 -4.49 -17.72 4.65
CA PRO A 17 -4.44 -18.99 5.35
C PRO A 17 -4.23 -20.15 4.38
N ARG A 18 -3.63 -21.23 4.88
CA ARG A 18 -3.50 -22.45 4.11
C ARG A 18 -4.84 -23.17 4.03
N GLY A 19 -5.00 -24.00 3.03
CA GLY A 19 -6.15 -24.89 2.92
C GLY A 19 -7.37 -24.30 2.25
N LEU A 20 -7.25 -23.11 1.70
CA LEU A 20 -8.33 -22.55 0.88
C LEU A 20 -8.34 -23.20 -0.49
N LYS A 21 -9.47 -23.09 -1.17
CA LYS A 21 -9.58 -23.56 -2.54
C LYS A 21 -8.77 -22.65 -3.45
N GLU A 22 -8.29 -23.21 -4.56
CA GLU A 22 -7.48 -22.47 -5.51
C GLU A 22 -8.19 -21.23 -6.03
N LYS A 23 -9.48 -21.32 -6.28
CA LYS A 23 -10.25 -20.18 -6.76
C LYS A 23 -10.26 -19.03 -5.75
N ASP A 24 -10.16 -19.34 -4.44
CA ASP A 24 -10.12 -18.31 -3.41
C ASP A 24 -8.79 -17.57 -3.45
N TYR A 25 -7.68 -18.29 -3.63
CA TYR A 25 -6.37 -17.66 -3.77
C TYR A 25 -6.30 -16.82 -5.03
N GLU A 26 -6.88 -17.29 -6.11
CA GLU A 26 -6.91 -16.53 -7.36
C GLU A 26 -7.69 -15.23 -7.22
N ALA A 27 -8.83 -15.29 -6.52
CA ALA A 27 -9.63 -14.10 -6.29
C ALA A 27 -8.89 -13.07 -5.45
N MET A 28 -8.19 -13.53 -4.41
CA MET A 28 -7.37 -12.66 -3.57
C MET A 28 -6.25 -12.01 -4.38
N SER A 29 -5.54 -12.80 -5.16
CA SER A 29 -4.44 -12.30 -5.98
C SER A 29 -4.93 -11.29 -7.01
N ARG A 30 -6.06 -11.58 -7.64
CA ARG A 30 -6.65 -10.68 -8.63
C ARG A 30 -7.02 -9.35 -8.01
N THR A 31 -7.62 -9.38 -6.81
CA THR A 31 -7.98 -8.16 -6.08
C THR A 31 -6.74 -7.34 -5.75
N LEU A 32 -5.69 -7.99 -5.25
CA LEU A 32 -4.47 -7.30 -4.87
C LEU A 32 -3.74 -6.66 -6.05
N ARG A 33 -3.87 -7.26 -7.25
CA ARG A 33 -3.24 -6.73 -8.45
C ARG A 33 -4.08 -5.65 -9.12
N GLY A 34 -5.32 -5.47 -8.69
CA GLY A 34 -6.23 -4.54 -9.31
C GLY A 34 -5.89 -3.09 -9.00
N ARG A 35 -6.22 -2.21 -9.96
CA ARG A 35 -6.00 -0.78 -9.78
C ARG A 35 -6.86 -0.19 -8.68
N HIS A 36 -8.04 -0.71 -8.49
CA HIS A 36 -8.96 -0.23 -7.45
C HIS A 36 -8.37 -0.42 -6.06
N PHE A 37 -7.80 -1.59 -5.79
CA PHE A 37 -7.20 -1.88 -4.51
C PHE A 37 -5.99 -0.97 -4.25
N LEU A 38 -5.10 -0.87 -5.22
CA LEU A 38 -3.90 -0.06 -5.07
C LEU A 38 -4.25 1.42 -4.90
N GLY A 39 -5.24 1.90 -5.66
CA GLY A 39 -5.71 3.27 -5.52
C GLY A 39 -6.31 3.56 -4.16
N ALA A 40 -7.11 2.63 -3.63
CA ALA A 40 -7.68 2.77 -2.30
C ALA A 40 -6.58 2.78 -1.23
N LEU A 41 -5.59 1.92 -1.39
CA LEU A 41 -4.46 1.86 -0.47
C LEU A 41 -3.68 3.19 -0.47
N ARG A 42 -3.41 3.72 -1.65
CA ARG A 42 -2.73 5.03 -1.76
C ARG A 42 -3.48 6.13 -1.04
N ARG A 43 -4.79 6.19 -1.23
CA ARG A 43 -5.62 7.21 -0.57
C ARG A 43 -5.60 7.05 0.94
N SER A 44 -5.66 5.82 1.42
CA SER A 44 -5.65 5.55 2.85
C SER A 44 -4.31 5.93 3.48
N VAL A 45 -3.22 5.59 2.82
CA VAL A 45 -1.88 5.95 3.32
C VAL A 45 -1.71 7.46 3.36
N ARG A 46 -2.13 8.16 2.31
CA ARG A 46 -2.03 9.62 2.27
C ARG A 46 -2.84 10.26 3.39
N ARG A 47 -4.01 9.73 3.67
CA ARG A 47 -4.85 10.24 4.75
C ARG A 47 -4.18 10.06 6.10
N VAL A 48 -3.62 8.87 6.35
CA VAL A 48 -2.92 8.59 7.60
C VAL A 48 -1.73 9.53 7.77
N VAL A 49 -0.94 9.72 6.73
CA VAL A 49 0.24 10.60 6.80
C VAL A 49 -0.17 12.02 7.15
N ARG A 50 -1.29 12.50 6.60
CA ARG A 50 -1.76 13.86 6.89
C ARG A 50 -2.23 14.04 8.31
N GLU A 51 -2.58 12.96 9.01
CA GLU A 51 -3.00 13.02 10.40
C GLU A 51 -1.85 13.31 11.37
N TYR A 52 -0.62 13.18 10.89
CA TYR A 52 0.57 13.38 11.73
C TYR A 52 1.27 14.67 11.34
N PRO A 53 1.23 15.70 12.22
CA PRO A 53 1.82 17.00 11.88
C PRO A 53 3.29 16.94 11.50
N ALA A 54 4.05 16.03 12.11
CA ALA A 54 5.47 15.88 11.78
C ALA A 54 5.71 15.45 10.33
N LEU A 55 4.71 14.84 9.69
CA LEU A 55 4.81 14.35 8.33
C LEU A 55 4.16 15.28 7.30
N ARG A 56 3.78 16.48 7.73
CA ARG A 56 3.02 17.39 6.85
C ARG A 56 3.72 17.69 5.54
N ARG A 57 5.04 17.79 5.54
CA ARG A 57 5.81 18.07 4.34
C ARG A 57 6.38 16.84 3.66
N ALA A 58 6.11 15.67 4.20
CA ALA A 58 6.57 14.42 3.59
C ALA A 58 5.72 14.06 2.38
N MET A 59 6.34 13.41 1.43
CA MET A 59 5.65 12.85 0.27
C MET A 59 5.66 11.34 0.38
N VAL A 60 4.53 10.73 0.05
CA VAL A 60 4.36 9.29 0.16
C VAL A 60 4.06 8.70 -1.21
N ASN A 61 4.79 7.68 -1.55
CA ASN A 61 4.56 6.91 -2.77
C ASN A 61 4.25 5.47 -2.40
N VAL A 62 3.14 4.95 -2.91
CA VAL A 62 2.74 3.57 -2.71
C VAL A 62 2.88 2.84 -4.05
N SER A 63 3.75 1.84 -4.08
CA SER A 63 4.00 1.07 -5.29
C SER A 63 4.30 -0.38 -4.93
N ARG A 64 4.26 -1.23 -5.95
CA ARG A 64 4.64 -2.63 -5.79
C ARG A 64 6.14 -2.80 -5.80
#